data_0f25bdc5a1deb22cec1ecd1f41f5584d
#
_entry.id   0f25bdc5a1deb22cec1ecd1f41f5584d
#
_cell.length_a   1.000
_cell.length_b   1.000
_cell.length_c   1.000
_cell.angle_alpha   90.00
_cell.angle_beta   90.00
_cell.angle_gamma   90.00
#
_symmetry.space_group_name_H-M   'P 1'
#
loop_
_entity.id
_entity.type
_entity.pdbx_description
1 polymer ?
#
loop_
_entity_poly.entity_id
_entity_poly.type
_entity_poly.pdbx_seq_one_letter_code
_entity_poly.pdbx_strand_id
1 'polypeptide(L)'
;IEPLGKVLPNPGTAPETTQFSDAPDRDLFRLTKELVPGTGDVPRVVTGDTTEHVVGRTDTFWLVNLSDPETYQSEFELVHITPHAYWYVENGLDVSLSGIERSAYVFEEDIYPVVTGIFGSEWNPGIDNNPHLNILNAALSGVAGYYSSTDEYPTSVRPQSNQREIIYINALDVPPGGGNYNQVLAHELQHAIHWFADASEDTWVNEGLAELSSSIALGSTFSIRHFLRSSPISLINWPASSVGGIANYGASSLFMHFFSEHYGGHDGLRILVAQPEDSIAGINAYLEYMGYESRFDDVFREWAAANFLDGEGILGYQDLEVSATARERIRGFNEYQSEVPQYAVEYTELLPTSEPFSLSFEGSTTAPLLPVDVGASGCWWSNAGDSID
;
A
#
# COMPACT_ATOMS: atom_id res chain seq x y z
N ILE A 1 40.83 2.59 59.02
CA ILE A 1 40.34 3.39 57.89
C ILE A 1 39.48 2.45 57.03
N GLU A 2 38.18 2.51 57.25
CA GLU A 2 37.20 1.74 56.48
C GLU A 2 36.95 2.39 55.09
N PRO A 3 36.75 1.61 54.03
CA PRO A 3 36.31 2.16 52.74
C PRO A 3 34.80 2.36 52.73
N LEU A 4 34.38 3.59 52.46
CA LEU A 4 33.01 3.99 52.24
C LEU A 4 32.39 3.22 51.08
N GLY A 5 31.39 2.37 51.39
CA GLY A 5 30.54 1.75 50.39
C GLY A 5 29.73 2.80 49.63
N LYS A 6 29.90 2.89 48.32
CA LYS A 6 28.99 3.58 47.42
C LYS A 6 27.66 2.85 47.38
N VAL A 7 26.63 3.47 47.93
CA VAL A 7 25.25 3.07 47.69
C VAL A 7 24.91 3.48 46.24
N LEU A 8 24.71 2.50 45.39
CA LEU A 8 24.13 2.73 44.04
C LEU A 8 22.68 3.13 44.21
N PRO A 9 22.22 4.19 43.55
CA PRO A 9 20.80 4.53 43.55
C PRO A 9 19.98 3.41 42.90
N ASN A 10 18.87 3.08 43.57
CA ASN A 10 17.84 2.20 43.07
C ASN A 10 17.47 2.57 41.64
N PRO A 11 17.38 1.63 40.66
CA PRO A 11 16.89 1.97 39.34
C PRO A 11 15.45 2.43 39.51
N GLY A 12 15.25 3.75 39.35
CA GLY A 12 13.93 4.33 39.35
C GLY A 12 13.06 3.64 38.32
N THR A 13 11.80 3.39 38.70
CA THR A 13 10.72 3.08 37.80
C THR A 13 10.88 3.85 36.51
N ALA A 14 10.91 3.13 35.37
CA ALA A 14 10.90 3.74 34.05
C ALA A 14 9.75 4.77 34.02
N PRO A 15 9.95 5.96 33.45
CA PRO A 15 8.86 6.91 33.29
C PRO A 15 7.74 6.19 32.53
N GLU A 16 6.52 6.29 33.06
CA GLU A 16 5.33 5.88 32.31
C GLU A 16 5.44 6.56 30.93
N THR A 17 5.49 5.75 29.88
CA THR A 17 5.34 6.22 28.52
C THR A 17 4.01 6.93 28.47
N THR A 18 4.03 8.24 28.44
CA THR A 18 2.87 9.04 28.08
C THR A 18 2.48 8.56 26.70
N GLN A 19 1.41 7.76 26.59
CA GLN A 19 0.73 7.54 25.32
C GLN A 19 0.29 8.93 24.85
N PHE A 20 1.02 9.48 23.91
CA PHE A 20 0.50 10.58 23.12
C PHE A 20 -0.63 9.95 22.31
N SER A 21 -1.86 10.40 22.51
CA SER A 21 -2.92 10.10 21.58
C SER A 21 -2.48 10.57 20.21
N ASP A 22 -2.59 9.73 19.21
CA ASP A 22 -2.31 10.10 17.83
C ASP A 22 -3.08 11.37 17.49
N ALA A 23 -2.45 12.23 16.69
CA ALA A 23 -3.10 13.49 16.31
C ALA A 23 -4.39 13.13 15.57
N PRO A 24 -5.54 13.73 15.91
CA PRO A 24 -6.79 13.41 15.23
C PRO A 24 -6.65 13.73 13.75
N ASP A 25 -7.27 12.89 12.92
CA ASP A 25 -7.31 13.04 11.47
C ASP A 25 -7.69 14.44 11.05
N ARG A 26 -7.06 14.92 9.98
CA ARG A 26 -7.29 16.26 9.45
C ARG A 26 -8.65 16.32 8.74
N ASP A 27 -9.72 16.60 9.48
CA ASP A 27 -11.01 16.94 8.86
C ASP A 27 -10.91 18.29 8.13
N LEU A 28 -10.64 18.24 6.83
CA LEU A 28 -10.49 19.43 6.00
C LEU A 28 -11.79 20.23 5.86
N PHE A 29 -12.94 19.60 5.93
CA PHE A 29 -14.24 20.31 5.93
C PHE A 29 -14.40 21.16 7.18
N ARG A 30 -14.10 20.60 8.35
CA ARG A 30 -14.11 21.31 9.60
C ARG A 30 -13.09 22.44 9.63
N LEU A 31 -11.85 22.15 9.22
CA LEU A 31 -10.78 23.14 9.18
C LEU A 31 -11.14 24.30 8.23
N THR A 32 -11.72 24.02 7.08
CA THR A 32 -12.16 25.07 6.13
C THR A 32 -13.26 25.93 6.76
N LYS A 33 -14.27 25.32 7.38
CA LYS A 33 -15.34 26.03 8.07
C LYS A 33 -14.82 26.93 9.19
N GLU A 34 -13.86 26.46 9.99
CA GLU A 34 -13.35 27.15 11.17
C GLU A 34 -12.30 28.23 10.83
N LEU A 35 -11.49 28.01 9.79
CA LEU A 35 -10.31 28.82 9.51
C LEU A 35 -10.43 29.74 8.29
N VAL A 36 -11.35 29.46 7.37
CA VAL A 36 -11.55 30.30 6.18
C VAL A 36 -12.72 31.29 6.42
N PRO A 37 -12.45 32.60 6.52
CA PRO A 37 -13.49 33.60 6.79
C PRO A 37 -14.57 33.60 5.70
N GLY A 38 -15.83 33.57 6.13
CA GLY A 38 -16.97 33.66 5.22
C GLY A 38 -17.45 32.33 4.65
N THR A 39 -16.76 31.24 4.91
CA THR A 39 -17.23 29.88 4.62
C THR A 39 -18.25 29.46 5.69
N GLY A 40 -19.49 29.19 5.26
CA GLY A 40 -20.49 28.54 6.10
C GLY A 40 -20.25 27.02 6.18
N ASP A 41 -21.32 26.25 6.36
CA ASP A 41 -21.22 24.79 6.23
C ASP A 41 -20.79 24.43 4.80
N VAL A 42 -19.71 23.66 4.70
CA VAL A 42 -19.19 23.19 3.41
C VAL A 42 -19.94 21.91 3.05
N PRO A 43 -20.72 21.90 1.94
CA PRO A 43 -21.42 20.70 1.52
C PRO A 43 -20.41 19.64 1.07
N ARG A 44 -20.64 18.38 1.45
CA ARG A 44 -19.82 17.26 0.96
C ARG A 44 -20.08 16.96 -0.52
N VAL A 45 -21.33 17.09 -0.95
CA VAL A 45 -21.76 16.93 -2.34
C VAL A 45 -21.98 18.30 -2.95
N VAL A 46 -21.39 18.55 -4.10
CA VAL A 46 -21.63 19.78 -4.85
C VAL A 46 -22.81 19.57 -5.80
N THR A 47 -23.49 20.66 -6.17
CA THR A 47 -24.48 20.60 -7.24
C THR A 47 -23.74 20.42 -8.56
N GLY A 48 -23.63 19.17 -9.01
CA GLY A 48 -22.93 18.83 -10.24
C GLY A 48 -23.56 19.41 -11.50
N ASP A 49 -22.84 19.30 -12.58
CA ASP A 49 -23.34 19.56 -13.91
C ASP A 49 -24.44 18.53 -14.24
N THR A 50 -25.68 18.96 -14.31
CA THR A 50 -26.81 18.10 -14.69
C THR A 50 -26.90 17.83 -16.19
N THR A 51 -25.93 18.32 -16.96
CA THR A 51 -25.86 18.08 -18.41
C THR A 51 -25.47 16.64 -18.67
N GLU A 52 -26.23 15.95 -19.51
CA GLU A 52 -25.88 14.61 -19.94
C GLU A 52 -24.51 14.61 -20.62
N HIS A 53 -23.62 13.72 -20.18
CA HIS A 53 -22.32 13.53 -20.78
C HIS A 53 -22.50 12.76 -22.09
N VAL A 54 -22.02 13.33 -23.19
CA VAL A 54 -22.06 12.70 -24.51
C VAL A 54 -20.67 12.66 -25.13
N VAL A 55 -20.39 11.63 -25.91
CA VAL A 55 -19.12 11.50 -26.64
C VAL A 55 -18.91 12.72 -27.53
N GLY A 56 -17.69 13.27 -27.53
CA GLY A 56 -17.31 14.52 -28.20
C GLY A 56 -17.42 15.78 -27.30
N ARG A 57 -17.92 15.63 -26.05
CA ARG A 57 -17.88 16.71 -25.06
C ARG A 57 -16.42 17.00 -24.66
N THR A 58 -16.08 18.28 -24.53
CA THR A 58 -14.77 18.74 -24.03
C THR A 58 -14.93 19.33 -22.63
N ASP A 59 -14.12 18.90 -21.70
CA ASP A 59 -14.02 19.41 -20.33
C ASP A 59 -12.57 19.80 -20.02
N THR A 60 -12.39 20.76 -19.11
CA THR A 60 -11.08 21.18 -18.62
C THR A 60 -10.84 20.59 -17.23
N PHE A 61 -9.70 19.95 -17.02
CA PHE A 61 -9.33 19.35 -15.76
C PHE A 61 -8.01 19.92 -15.22
N TRP A 62 -7.92 20.00 -13.90
CA TRP A 62 -6.67 20.20 -13.18
C TRP A 62 -5.89 18.89 -13.11
N LEU A 63 -4.59 18.98 -13.36
CA LEU A 63 -3.63 17.87 -13.23
C LEU A 63 -2.46 18.31 -12.36
N VAL A 64 -1.72 17.31 -11.84
CA VAL A 64 -0.49 17.53 -11.08
C VAL A 64 0.71 16.97 -11.84
N ASN A 65 1.73 17.77 -12.02
CA ASN A 65 3.04 17.26 -12.44
C ASN A 65 3.78 16.71 -11.22
N LEU A 66 3.84 15.40 -11.06
CA LEU A 66 4.46 14.76 -9.89
C LEU A 66 6.00 14.79 -9.91
N SER A 67 6.62 15.07 -11.05
CA SER A 67 8.08 15.27 -11.15
C SER A 67 8.53 16.65 -10.67
N ASP A 68 7.67 17.64 -10.80
CA ASP A 68 7.86 19.01 -10.33
C ASP A 68 6.48 19.48 -9.85
N PRO A 69 6.16 19.39 -8.53
CA PRO A 69 4.79 19.50 -8.03
C PRO A 69 4.11 20.82 -8.35
N GLU A 70 3.72 20.98 -9.59
CA GLU A 70 2.94 22.09 -10.12
C GLU A 70 1.59 21.56 -10.61
N THR A 71 0.54 22.33 -10.36
CA THR A 71 -0.80 22.07 -10.90
C THR A 71 -0.98 22.88 -12.19
N TYR A 72 -1.56 22.25 -13.17
CA TYR A 72 -1.88 22.89 -14.46
C TYR A 72 -3.25 22.41 -14.95
N GLN A 73 -3.80 23.10 -15.92
CA GLN A 73 -5.06 22.70 -16.56
C GLN A 73 -4.80 22.21 -17.98
N SER A 74 -5.55 21.19 -18.38
CA SER A 74 -5.61 20.74 -19.77
C SER A 74 -7.04 20.42 -20.18
N GLU A 75 -7.31 20.47 -21.48
CA GLU A 75 -8.61 20.13 -22.07
C GLU A 75 -8.62 18.67 -22.50
N PHE A 76 -9.75 18.01 -22.27
CA PHE A 76 -9.97 16.61 -22.60
C PHE A 76 -11.26 16.41 -23.35
N GLU A 77 -11.26 15.53 -24.34
CA GLU A 77 -12.45 15.09 -25.05
C GLU A 77 -12.96 13.77 -24.46
N LEU A 78 -14.26 13.68 -24.17
CA LEU A 78 -14.95 12.45 -23.82
C LEU A 78 -15.09 11.56 -25.05
N VAL A 79 -14.34 10.47 -25.10
CA VAL A 79 -14.26 9.60 -26.29
C VAL A 79 -15.06 8.31 -26.18
N HIS A 80 -15.35 7.85 -24.95
CA HIS A 80 -16.11 6.63 -24.72
C HIS A 80 -16.87 6.69 -23.39
N ILE A 81 -18.00 5.97 -23.30
CA ILE A 81 -18.86 5.90 -22.11
C ILE A 81 -19.19 4.43 -21.85
N THR A 82 -19.03 4.01 -20.60
CA THR A 82 -19.42 2.68 -20.12
C THR A 82 -20.36 2.79 -18.91
N PRO A 83 -20.95 1.72 -18.41
CA PRO A 83 -21.87 1.78 -17.26
C PRO A 83 -21.30 2.43 -16.00
N HIS A 84 -19.97 2.30 -15.76
CA HIS A 84 -19.35 2.81 -14.55
C HIS A 84 -18.29 3.89 -14.80
N ALA A 85 -17.96 4.23 -16.07
CA ALA A 85 -16.91 5.19 -16.34
C ALA A 85 -17.12 6.05 -17.59
N TYR A 86 -16.64 7.31 -17.51
CA TYR A 86 -16.38 8.22 -18.61
C TYR A 86 -14.90 8.18 -18.99
N TRP A 87 -14.60 7.96 -20.27
CA TRP A 87 -13.25 7.83 -20.79
C TRP A 87 -12.84 9.06 -21.57
N TYR A 88 -11.94 9.83 -21.00
CA TYR A 88 -11.45 11.08 -21.56
C TYR A 88 -10.04 10.91 -22.12
N VAL A 89 -9.73 11.68 -23.17
CA VAL A 89 -8.38 11.77 -23.76
C VAL A 89 -7.98 13.25 -23.83
N GLU A 90 -6.78 13.54 -23.37
CA GLU A 90 -6.20 14.88 -23.44
C GLU A 90 -6.10 15.37 -24.88
N ASN A 91 -6.52 16.62 -25.14
CA ASN A 91 -6.52 17.19 -26.47
C ASN A 91 -5.10 17.22 -27.07
N GLY A 92 -4.97 16.68 -28.28
CA GLY A 92 -3.69 16.59 -28.98
C GLY A 92 -2.86 15.34 -28.67
N LEU A 93 -3.32 14.49 -27.75
CA LEU A 93 -2.69 13.21 -27.48
C LEU A 93 -3.17 12.16 -28.49
N ASP A 94 -2.22 11.47 -29.14
CA ASP A 94 -2.54 10.39 -30.10
C ASP A 94 -2.72 9.05 -29.37
N VAL A 95 -3.96 8.74 -29.03
CA VAL A 95 -4.35 7.53 -28.30
C VAL A 95 -5.26 6.67 -29.16
N SER A 96 -5.04 5.36 -29.14
CA SER A 96 -5.86 4.39 -29.87
C SER A 96 -7.26 4.28 -29.26
N LEU A 97 -8.30 4.74 -29.95
CA LEU A 97 -9.69 4.58 -29.51
C LEU A 97 -10.07 3.10 -29.34
N SER A 98 -9.61 2.23 -30.24
CA SER A 98 -9.84 0.79 -30.08
C SER A 98 -9.06 0.20 -28.90
N GLY A 99 -7.99 0.88 -28.46
CA GLY A 99 -7.29 0.56 -27.19
C GLY A 99 -8.14 0.95 -25.99
N ILE A 100 -8.73 2.16 -25.99
CA ILE A 100 -9.68 2.61 -24.97
C ILE A 100 -10.85 1.62 -24.84
N GLU A 101 -11.50 1.26 -25.96
CA GLU A 101 -12.63 0.32 -25.98
C GLU A 101 -12.26 -1.05 -25.37
N ARG A 102 -11.04 -1.57 -25.65
CA ARG A 102 -10.58 -2.83 -25.06
C ARG A 102 -10.35 -2.71 -23.57
N SER A 103 -9.68 -1.65 -23.11
CA SER A 103 -9.48 -1.46 -21.67
C SER A 103 -10.79 -1.17 -20.94
N ALA A 104 -11.72 -0.47 -21.58
CA ALA A 104 -13.06 -0.22 -21.06
C ALA A 104 -13.84 -1.53 -20.87
N TYR A 105 -13.73 -2.46 -21.83
CA TYR A 105 -14.31 -3.79 -21.69
C TYR A 105 -13.71 -4.58 -20.51
N VAL A 106 -12.38 -4.58 -20.38
CA VAL A 106 -11.70 -5.26 -19.26
C VAL A 106 -12.04 -4.58 -17.92
N PHE A 107 -12.18 -3.26 -17.91
CA PHE A 107 -12.60 -2.53 -16.72
C PHE A 107 -13.98 -2.98 -16.24
N GLU A 108 -14.96 -3.05 -17.13
CA GLU A 108 -16.34 -3.40 -16.78
C GLU A 108 -16.51 -4.88 -16.43
N GLU A 109 -15.79 -5.79 -17.10
CA GLU A 109 -16.00 -7.25 -16.94
C GLU A 109 -15.09 -7.86 -15.88
N ASP A 110 -13.85 -7.38 -15.76
CA ASP A 110 -12.83 -8.05 -14.94
C ASP A 110 -12.36 -7.18 -13.75
N ILE A 111 -12.21 -5.85 -13.92
CA ILE A 111 -11.62 -5.00 -12.89
C ILE A 111 -12.69 -4.51 -11.89
N TYR A 112 -13.65 -3.72 -12.37
CA TYR A 112 -14.63 -3.06 -11.51
C TYR A 112 -15.42 -4.04 -10.64
N PRO A 113 -16.02 -5.13 -11.17
CA PRO A 113 -16.78 -6.06 -10.35
C PRO A 113 -15.91 -6.84 -9.35
N VAL A 114 -14.67 -7.17 -9.71
CA VAL A 114 -13.76 -7.91 -8.82
C VAL A 114 -13.26 -7.00 -7.69
N VAL A 115 -12.75 -5.83 -8.02
CA VAL A 115 -12.16 -4.92 -7.04
C VAL A 115 -13.23 -4.39 -6.09
N THR A 116 -14.38 -3.94 -6.61
CA THR A 116 -15.49 -3.47 -5.76
C THR A 116 -16.13 -4.60 -4.95
N GLY A 117 -16.18 -5.80 -5.52
CA GLY A 117 -16.68 -6.99 -4.84
C GLY A 117 -15.86 -7.35 -3.60
N ILE A 118 -14.56 -7.18 -3.64
CA ILE A 118 -13.61 -7.57 -2.59
C ILE A 118 -13.35 -6.42 -1.60
N PHE A 119 -13.00 -5.22 -2.09
CA PHE A 119 -12.52 -4.12 -1.24
C PHE A 119 -13.61 -3.16 -0.78
N GLY A 120 -14.74 -3.13 -1.45
CA GLY A 120 -15.81 -2.17 -1.22
C GLY A 120 -16.03 -1.28 -2.43
N SER A 121 -16.81 -0.21 -2.28
CA SER A 121 -17.12 0.73 -3.35
C SER A 121 -16.37 2.03 -3.13
N GLU A 122 -15.95 2.66 -4.20
CA GLU A 122 -15.58 4.06 -4.24
C GLU A 122 -16.76 4.95 -3.80
N TRP A 123 -16.53 6.23 -3.61
CA TRP A 123 -17.62 7.15 -3.31
C TRP A 123 -18.58 7.27 -4.50
N ASN A 124 -19.72 6.60 -4.40
CA ASN A 124 -20.73 6.55 -5.46
C ASN A 124 -22.10 6.97 -4.90
N PRO A 125 -22.80 7.95 -5.45
CA PRO A 125 -22.56 8.63 -6.73
C PRO A 125 -21.57 9.82 -6.67
N GLY A 126 -20.75 9.93 -5.62
CA GLY A 126 -19.63 10.86 -5.58
C GLY A 126 -19.95 12.30 -5.22
N ILE A 127 -18.91 13.14 -5.29
CA ILE A 127 -18.99 14.54 -4.93
C ILE A 127 -19.91 15.34 -5.88
N ASP A 128 -19.94 15.01 -7.17
CA ASP A 128 -20.78 15.68 -8.19
C ASP A 128 -22.16 15.02 -8.36
N ASN A 129 -22.45 14.00 -7.55
CA ASN A 129 -23.68 13.20 -7.63
C ASN A 129 -23.86 12.48 -8.98
N ASN A 130 -22.77 12.09 -9.63
CA ASN A 130 -22.73 11.32 -10.86
C ASN A 130 -22.08 9.93 -10.59
N PRO A 131 -22.72 8.82 -10.91
CA PRO A 131 -22.19 7.50 -10.54
C PRO A 131 -21.02 7.00 -11.40
N HIS A 132 -20.51 7.81 -12.33
CA HIS A 132 -19.42 7.41 -13.22
C HIS A 132 -18.08 7.94 -12.73
N LEU A 133 -17.11 7.05 -12.61
CA LEU A 133 -15.69 7.41 -12.54
C LEU A 133 -15.25 8.13 -13.82
N ASN A 134 -14.32 9.07 -13.70
CA ASN A 134 -13.72 9.72 -14.86
C ASN A 134 -12.30 9.15 -15.06
N ILE A 135 -12.06 8.47 -16.16
CA ILE A 135 -10.74 7.92 -16.51
C ILE A 135 -10.09 8.86 -17.52
N LEU A 136 -9.07 9.59 -17.07
CA LEU A 136 -8.37 10.59 -17.85
C LEU A 136 -7.07 10.03 -18.43
N ASN A 137 -7.02 9.91 -19.75
CA ASN A 137 -5.84 9.51 -20.51
C ASN A 137 -5.02 10.75 -20.85
N ALA A 138 -3.90 10.94 -20.19
CA ALA A 138 -3.07 12.14 -20.25
C ALA A 138 -1.60 11.84 -20.54
N ALA A 139 -0.84 12.88 -20.89
CA ALA A 139 0.62 12.86 -20.91
C ALA A 139 1.15 13.27 -19.53
N LEU A 140 1.29 12.30 -18.63
CA LEU A 140 1.81 12.53 -17.28
C LEU A 140 3.32 12.42 -17.24
N SER A 141 3.94 12.96 -16.18
CA SER A 141 5.37 12.87 -15.96
C SER A 141 5.68 12.09 -14.68
N GLY A 142 6.54 11.05 -14.81
CA GLY A 142 7.14 10.36 -13.67
C GLY A 142 6.28 9.29 -13.02
N VAL A 143 5.07 9.03 -13.52
CA VAL A 143 4.15 8.01 -12.99
C VAL A 143 3.40 7.32 -14.12
N ALA A 144 2.95 6.09 -13.87
CA ALA A 144 2.08 5.34 -14.78
C ALA A 144 0.62 5.78 -14.68
N GLY A 145 0.19 6.19 -13.50
CA GLY A 145 -1.12 6.74 -13.19
C GLY A 145 -1.14 7.30 -11.78
N TYR A 146 -2.24 7.88 -11.39
CA TYR A 146 -2.51 8.27 -10.00
C TYR A 146 -4.00 8.49 -9.76
N TYR A 147 -4.42 8.27 -8.53
CA TYR A 147 -5.66 8.76 -7.95
C TYR A 147 -5.35 9.99 -7.08
N SER A 148 -6.27 10.96 -7.03
CA SER A 148 -6.10 12.15 -6.19
C SER A 148 -7.34 12.44 -5.36
N SER A 149 -7.26 12.23 -4.06
CA SER A 149 -8.33 12.62 -3.13
C SER A 149 -8.65 14.12 -3.13
N THR A 150 -7.77 14.96 -3.70
CA THR A 150 -8.05 16.40 -3.89
C THR A 150 -9.33 16.63 -4.69
N ASP A 151 -9.62 15.75 -5.65
CA ASP A 151 -10.77 15.88 -6.54
C ASP A 151 -12.10 15.53 -5.86
N GLU A 152 -12.04 14.83 -4.74
CA GLU A 152 -13.19 14.47 -3.90
C GLU A 152 -13.62 15.59 -2.91
N TYR A 153 -12.99 16.76 -2.99
CA TYR A 153 -13.33 17.91 -2.15
C TYR A 153 -13.97 19.04 -2.96
N PRO A 154 -14.90 19.83 -2.38
CA PRO A 154 -15.37 21.05 -2.98
C PRO A 154 -14.22 22.05 -3.21
N THR A 155 -14.32 22.89 -4.24
CA THR A 155 -13.29 23.93 -4.53
C THR A 155 -13.10 24.94 -3.40
N SER A 156 -14.05 25.07 -2.50
CA SER A 156 -13.90 25.86 -1.25
C SER A 156 -12.93 25.23 -0.26
N VAL A 157 -12.69 23.91 -0.33
CA VAL A 157 -11.72 23.15 0.47
C VAL A 157 -10.41 22.99 -0.27
N ARG A 158 -10.49 22.61 -1.53
CA ARG A 158 -9.36 22.40 -2.44
C ARG A 158 -9.58 23.21 -3.73
N PRO A 159 -8.95 24.37 -3.88
CA PRO A 159 -9.18 25.25 -5.06
C PRO A 159 -8.90 24.63 -6.42
N GLN A 160 -7.99 23.62 -6.48
CA GLN A 160 -7.66 22.89 -7.69
C GLN A 160 -8.39 21.54 -7.80
N SER A 161 -9.44 21.32 -7.02
CA SER A 161 -10.30 20.15 -7.15
C SER A 161 -11.07 20.19 -8.47
N ASN A 162 -11.17 19.04 -9.12
CA ASN A 162 -12.06 18.83 -10.26
C ASN A 162 -13.50 18.54 -9.82
N GLN A 163 -13.72 18.25 -8.54
CA GLN A 163 -15.02 17.89 -7.96
C GLN A 163 -15.65 16.70 -8.70
N ARG A 164 -14.87 15.64 -8.91
CA ARG A 164 -15.27 14.39 -9.57
C ARG A 164 -14.39 13.24 -9.07
N GLU A 165 -14.87 12.03 -9.15
CA GLU A 165 -14.10 10.81 -8.94
C GLU A 165 -13.24 10.56 -10.19
N ILE A 166 -11.90 10.67 -10.04
CA ILE A 166 -10.98 10.63 -11.19
C ILE A 166 -9.84 9.65 -10.98
N ILE A 167 -9.57 8.88 -12.02
CA ILE A 167 -8.35 8.10 -12.21
C ILE A 167 -7.57 8.68 -13.38
N TYR A 168 -6.30 9.03 -13.16
CA TYR A 168 -5.40 9.57 -14.17
C TYR A 168 -4.44 8.49 -14.65
N ILE A 169 -4.32 8.34 -15.98
CA ILE A 169 -3.42 7.33 -16.59
C ILE A 169 -2.47 8.02 -17.56
N ASN A 170 -1.18 7.70 -17.44
CA ASN A 170 -0.15 8.12 -18.40
C ASN A 170 -0.24 7.30 -19.69
N ALA A 171 -1.05 7.74 -20.61
CA ALA A 171 -1.31 7.02 -21.85
C ALA A 171 -0.09 6.94 -22.80
N LEU A 172 0.99 7.70 -22.53
CA LEU A 172 2.25 7.61 -23.27
C LEU A 172 3.10 6.43 -22.80
N ASP A 173 3.20 6.23 -21.49
CA ASP A 173 4.05 5.17 -20.91
C ASP A 173 3.30 3.84 -20.82
N VAL A 174 2.01 3.90 -20.54
CA VAL A 174 1.12 2.73 -20.47
C VAL A 174 -0.06 2.93 -21.42
N PRO A 175 0.09 2.63 -22.72
CA PRO A 175 -0.95 2.87 -23.70
C PRO A 175 -2.19 1.99 -23.46
N PRO A 176 -3.42 2.55 -23.66
CA PRO A 176 -4.65 1.81 -23.47
C PRO A 176 -4.78 0.59 -24.40
N GLY A 177 -5.44 -0.44 -23.89
CA GLY A 177 -5.58 -1.76 -24.53
C GLY A 177 -4.45 -2.72 -24.16
N GLY A 178 -3.46 -2.27 -23.39
CA GLY A 178 -2.36 -3.09 -22.88
C GLY A 178 -2.59 -3.61 -21.46
N GLY A 179 -1.92 -4.72 -21.09
CA GLY A 179 -2.04 -5.30 -19.75
C GLY A 179 -1.58 -4.32 -18.65
N ASN A 180 -0.48 -3.60 -18.85
CA ASN A 180 0.01 -2.64 -17.87
C ASN A 180 -0.98 -1.50 -17.62
N TYR A 181 -1.69 -1.03 -18.66
CA TYR A 181 -2.74 -0.03 -18.54
C TYR A 181 -3.87 -0.54 -17.60
N ASN A 182 -4.33 -1.76 -17.84
CA ASN A 182 -5.39 -2.35 -17.05
C ASN A 182 -4.96 -2.59 -15.59
N GLN A 183 -3.69 -2.92 -15.36
CA GLN A 183 -3.12 -3.07 -14.01
C GLN A 183 -3.14 -1.74 -13.25
N VAL A 184 -2.76 -0.63 -13.91
CA VAL A 184 -2.84 0.71 -13.32
C VAL A 184 -4.30 1.06 -13.00
N LEU A 185 -5.26 0.77 -13.89
CA LEU A 185 -6.68 0.98 -13.61
C LEU A 185 -7.15 0.27 -12.34
N ALA A 186 -6.78 -1.00 -12.16
CA ALA A 186 -7.17 -1.76 -10.98
C ALA A 186 -6.51 -1.21 -9.70
N HIS A 187 -5.25 -0.78 -9.80
CA HIS A 187 -4.50 -0.16 -8.72
C HIS A 187 -5.14 1.15 -8.26
N GLU A 188 -5.39 2.08 -9.18
CA GLU A 188 -5.95 3.39 -8.86
C GLU A 188 -7.42 3.31 -8.40
N LEU A 189 -8.19 2.35 -8.91
CA LEU A 189 -9.54 2.10 -8.42
C LEU A 189 -9.54 1.69 -6.94
N GLN A 190 -8.57 0.87 -6.51
CA GLN A 190 -8.46 0.47 -5.13
C GLN A 190 -8.12 1.67 -4.23
N HIS A 191 -7.28 2.59 -4.67
CA HIS A 191 -7.02 3.85 -3.94
C HIS A 191 -8.28 4.69 -3.75
N ALA A 192 -9.13 4.81 -4.78
CA ALA A 192 -10.41 5.52 -4.67
C ALA A 192 -11.35 4.85 -3.64
N ILE A 193 -11.40 3.52 -3.63
CA ILE A 193 -12.19 2.74 -2.66
C ILE A 193 -11.64 2.94 -1.24
N HIS A 194 -10.31 2.82 -1.07
CA HIS A 194 -9.67 2.94 0.23
C HIS A 194 -9.87 4.32 0.82
N TRP A 195 -9.63 5.37 0.05
CA TRP A 195 -9.86 6.74 0.51
C TRP A 195 -11.30 6.99 0.97
N PHE A 196 -12.28 6.42 0.28
CA PHE A 196 -13.68 6.57 0.68
C PHE A 196 -13.99 5.84 1.99
N ALA A 197 -13.39 4.69 2.21
CA ALA A 197 -13.60 3.87 3.40
C ALA A 197 -12.78 4.40 4.59
N ASP A 198 -11.50 4.70 4.36
CA ASP A 198 -10.53 5.26 5.29
C ASP A 198 -9.52 6.16 4.56
N ALA A 199 -9.56 7.45 4.84
CA ALA A 199 -8.75 8.46 4.15
C ALA A 199 -7.36 8.67 4.77
N SER A 200 -7.05 8.01 5.88
CA SER A 200 -5.84 8.28 6.68
C SER A 200 -4.76 7.21 6.58
N GLU A 201 -5.04 6.08 5.99
CA GLU A 201 -4.18 4.91 6.00
C GLU A 201 -2.74 5.18 5.52
N ASP A 202 -1.78 4.54 6.18
CA ASP A 202 -0.35 4.62 5.85
C ASP A 202 -0.03 4.06 4.47
N THR A 203 0.95 4.66 3.81
CA THR A 203 1.35 4.36 2.43
C THR A 203 1.59 2.87 2.17
N TRP A 204 2.25 2.15 3.09
CA TRP A 204 2.60 0.75 2.84
C TRP A 204 1.38 -0.19 2.80
N VAL A 205 0.33 0.09 3.59
CA VAL A 205 -0.94 -0.65 3.55
C VAL A 205 -1.72 -0.26 2.31
N ASN A 206 -1.84 1.03 2.07
CA ASN A 206 -2.57 1.59 0.94
C ASN A 206 -2.04 1.05 -0.39
N GLU A 207 -0.74 1.16 -0.64
CA GLU A 207 -0.09 0.65 -1.85
C GLU A 207 -0.09 -0.88 -1.92
N GLY A 208 0.07 -1.55 -0.78
CA GLY A 208 0.01 -3.01 -0.72
C GLY A 208 -1.33 -3.58 -1.15
N LEU A 209 -2.43 -2.96 -0.73
CA LEU A 209 -3.79 -3.34 -1.12
C LEU A 209 -4.09 -2.97 -2.59
N ALA A 210 -3.56 -1.85 -3.08
CA ALA A 210 -3.69 -1.46 -4.48
C ALA A 210 -2.95 -2.43 -5.43
N GLU A 211 -1.73 -2.84 -5.09
CA GLU A 211 -0.99 -3.89 -5.80
C GLU A 211 -1.72 -5.25 -5.74
N LEU A 212 -2.26 -5.61 -4.56
CA LEU A 212 -3.04 -6.83 -4.37
C LEU A 212 -4.28 -6.83 -5.27
N SER A 213 -4.98 -5.69 -5.41
CA SER A 213 -6.15 -5.56 -6.29
C SER A 213 -5.80 -5.87 -7.74
N SER A 214 -4.69 -5.31 -8.25
CA SER A 214 -4.17 -5.59 -9.58
C SER A 214 -3.80 -7.06 -9.77
N SER A 215 -3.25 -7.68 -8.73
CA SER A 215 -2.90 -9.09 -8.74
C SER A 215 -4.13 -9.98 -8.79
N ILE A 216 -5.14 -9.73 -7.95
CA ILE A 216 -6.37 -10.52 -7.91
C ILE A 216 -7.16 -10.38 -9.21
N ALA A 217 -7.31 -9.16 -9.73
CA ALA A 217 -8.10 -8.93 -10.93
C ALA A 217 -7.40 -9.41 -12.22
N LEU A 218 -6.07 -9.30 -12.29
CA LEU A 218 -5.33 -9.43 -13.56
C LEU A 218 -4.06 -10.28 -13.49
N GLY A 219 -3.73 -10.85 -12.32
CA GLY A 219 -2.56 -11.71 -12.14
C GLY A 219 -1.22 -10.97 -12.14
N SER A 220 -1.17 -9.69 -11.73
CA SER A 220 0.07 -8.90 -11.70
C SER A 220 0.95 -9.25 -10.50
N THR A 221 2.22 -9.60 -10.76
CA THR A 221 3.23 -9.89 -9.71
C THR A 221 4.57 -9.22 -10.00
N PHE A 222 4.58 -8.16 -10.81
CA PHE A 222 5.82 -7.54 -11.29
C PHE A 222 6.66 -6.95 -10.15
N SER A 223 6.05 -6.21 -9.23
CA SER A 223 6.72 -5.55 -8.10
C SER A 223 7.31 -6.56 -7.11
N ILE A 224 6.62 -7.68 -6.86
CA ILE A 224 7.05 -8.75 -5.94
C ILE A 224 8.43 -9.30 -6.36
N ARG A 225 8.67 -9.53 -7.65
CA ARG A 225 9.95 -10.04 -8.15
C ARG A 225 11.11 -9.07 -7.92
N HIS A 226 10.84 -7.77 -7.89
CA HIS A 226 11.83 -6.76 -7.57
C HIS A 226 12.18 -6.79 -6.08
N PHE A 227 11.20 -6.90 -5.20
CA PHE A 227 11.42 -7.04 -3.77
C PHE A 227 12.29 -8.26 -3.43
N LEU A 228 11.91 -9.44 -3.92
CA LEU A 228 12.62 -10.71 -3.62
C LEU A 228 14.10 -10.72 -4.02
N ARG A 229 14.54 -9.81 -4.90
CA ARG A 229 15.93 -9.67 -5.36
C ARG A 229 16.66 -8.47 -4.73
N SER A 230 15.95 -7.65 -3.95
CA SER A 230 16.49 -6.42 -3.39
C SER A 230 17.18 -6.64 -2.05
N SER A 231 17.99 -5.67 -1.64
CA SER A 231 18.54 -5.60 -0.29
C SER A 231 17.40 -5.51 0.75
N PRO A 232 17.67 -5.73 2.05
CA PRO A 232 16.68 -5.56 3.09
C PRO A 232 15.97 -4.21 2.99
N ILE A 233 14.65 -4.22 2.83
CA ILE A 233 13.80 -3.04 2.67
C ILE A 233 12.76 -3.08 3.78
N SER A 234 12.58 -1.96 4.48
CA SER A 234 11.52 -1.83 5.49
C SER A 234 10.15 -1.90 4.83
N LEU A 235 9.29 -2.74 5.34
CA LEU A 235 7.90 -2.84 4.91
C LEU A 235 7.14 -1.53 5.17
N ILE A 236 7.34 -0.95 6.37
CA ILE A 236 6.54 0.18 6.86
C ILE A 236 7.18 1.55 6.59
N ASN A 237 8.49 1.62 6.38
CA ASN A 237 9.19 2.90 6.22
C ASN A 237 9.46 3.17 4.75
N TRP A 238 8.54 3.88 4.14
CA TRP A 238 8.65 4.28 2.74
C TRP A 238 9.45 5.57 2.59
N PRO A 239 10.30 5.68 1.55
CA PRO A 239 11.06 6.90 1.30
C PRO A 239 10.11 8.05 0.96
N ALA A 240 10.40 9.23 1.50
CA ALA A 240 9.60 10.46 1.31
C ALA A 240 9.58 10.97 -0.15
N SER A 241 10.46 10.49 -1.02
CA SER A 241 10.39 10.75 -2.45
C SER A 241 9.34 9.80 -3.05
N SER A 242 8.43 10.33 -3.82
CA SER A 242 7.32 9.65 -4.54
C SER A 242 7.75 8.47 -5.45
N VAL A 243 9.01 8.17 -5.49
CA VAL A 243 9.58 6.99 -6.11
C VAL A 243 10.06 6.07 -4.98
N GLY A 244 9.16 5.61 -4.15
CA GLY A 244 9.39 4.36 -3.43
C GLY A 244 9.82 3.37 -4.49
N GLY A 245 11.03 2.78 -4.35
CA GLY A 245 11.51 1.87 -5.38
C GLY A 245 10.48 0.77 -5.59
N ILE A 246 10.33 0.26 -6.79
CA ILE A 246 9.43 -0.87 -7.14
C ILE A 246 9.45 -1.99 -6.09
N ALA A 247 10.57 -2.13 -5.39
CA ALA A 247 10.75 -3.11 -4.34
C ALA A 247 9.93 -2.83 -3.06
N ASN A 248 9.60 -1.57 -2.73
CA ASN A 248 8.69 -1.26 -1.61
C ASN A 248 7.26 -1.68 -1.95
N TYR A 249 6.81 -1.36 -3.18
CA TYR A 249 5.53 -1.87 -3.70
C TYR A 249 5.47 -3.40 -3.62
N GLY A 250 6.56 -4.07 -4.03
CA GLY A 250 6.66 -5.52 -4.00
C GLY A 250 6.64 -6.12 -2.60
N ALA A 251 7.26 -5.47 -1.62
CA ALA A 251 7.23 -5.90 -0.22
C ALA A 251 5.81 -5.82 0.34
N SER A 252 5.14 -4.68 0.13
CA SER A 252 3.77 -4.46 0.60
C SER A 252 2.77 -5.36 -0.13
N SER A 253 2.90 -5.51 -1.46
CA SER A 253 2.10 -6.45 -2.24
C SER A 253 2.21 -7.88 -1.70
N LEU A 254 3.44 -8.37 -1.51
CA LEU A 254 3.67 -9.73 -1.04
C LEU A 254 3.17 -9.93 0.41
N PHE A 255 3.30 -8.90 1.26
CA PHE A 255 2.73 -8.95 2.60
C PHE A 255 1.20 -9.04 2.56
N MET A 256 0.53 -8.24 1.73
CA MET A 256 -0.93 -8.26 1.61
C MET A 256 -1.45 -9.56 0.97
N HIS A 257 -0.71 -10.16 0.04
CA HIS A 257 -1.01 -11.52 -0.45
C HIS A 257 -0.99 -12.54 0.69
N PHE A 258 0.12 -12.59 1.45
CA PHE A 258 0.25 -13.47 2.59
C PHE A 258 -0.86 -13.24 3.62
N PHE A 259 -1.10 -11.98 3.95
CA PHE A 259 -2.13 -11.59 4.92
C PHE A 259 -3.52 -12.01 4.47
N SER A 260 -3.86 -11.76 3.21
CA SER A 260 -5.15 -12.18 2.65
C SER A 260 -5.32 -13.70 2.68
N GLU A 261 -4.31 -14.46 2.26
CA GLU A 261 -4.42 -15.92 2.21
C GLU A 261 -4.58 -16.59 3.59
N HIS A 262 -3.93 -16.03 4.62
CA HIS A 262 -3.86 -16.67 5.94
C HIS A 262 -4.75 -16.03 7.01
N TYR A 263 -5.20 -14.81 6.81
CA TYR A 263 -5.90 -14.01 7.80
C TYR A 263 -7.21 -13.42 7.29
N GLY A 264 -8.13 -14.28 6.86
CA GLY A 264 -9.52 -13.91 6.57
C GLY A 264 -9.95 -13.99 5.11
N GLY A 265 -9.02 -14.25 4.18
CA GLY A 265 -9.34 -14.36 2.75
C GLY A 265 -9.78 -13.04 2.14
N HIS A 266 -10.31 -13.11 0.93
CA HIS A 266 -10.86 -11.93 0.25
C HIS A 266 -12.02 -11.27 1.03
N ASP A 267 -12.82 -12.06 1.76
CA ASP A 267 -13.94 -11.52 2.56
C ASP A 267 -13.45 -10.61 3.70
N GLY A 268 -12.23 -10.85 4.20
CA GLY A 268 -11.60 -10.03 5.23
C GLY A 268 -11.07 -8.68 4.71
N LEU A 269 -10.73 -8.57 3.43
CA LEU A 269 -10.09 -7.37 2.89
C LEU A 269 -10.97 -6.12 2.98
N ARG A 270 -12.29 -6.26 2.78
CA ARG A 270 -13.22 -5.15 2.98
C ARG A 270 -13.26 -4.64 4.42
N ILE A 271 -13.09 -5.54 5.39
CA ILE A 271 -13.03 -5.19 6.81
C ILE A 271 -11.71 -4.48 7.11
N LEU A 272 -10.60 -4.95 6.52
CA LEU A 272 -9.29 -4.33 6.66
C LEU A 272 -9.28 -2.90 6.10
N VAL A 273 -9.79 -2.70 4.89
CA VAL A 273 -9.88 -1.37 4.23
C VAL A 273 -10.72 -0.37 5.03
N ALA A 274 -11.66 -0.84 5.84
CA ALA A 274 -12.54 0.01 6.65
C ALA A 274 -12.07 0.15 8.11
N GLN A 275 -10.84 -0.27 8.45
CA GLN A 275 -10.31 -0.05 9.80
C GLN A 275 -9.95 1.42 9.97
N PRO A 276 -10.39 2.05 11.06
CA PRO A 276 -10.08 3.46 11.31
C PRO A 276 -8.69 3.70 11.89
N GLU A 277 -8.01 2.65 12.34
CA GLU A 277 -6.64 2.71 12.80
C GLU A 277 -5.69 2.42 11.64
N ASP A 278 -4.62 3.20 11.54
CA ASP A 278 -3.66 3.11 10.44
C ASP A 278 -2.54 2.09 10.71
N SER A 279 -1.90 1.59 9.65
CA SER A 279 -0.64 0.86 9.72
C SER A 279 -0.71 -0.40 10.59
N ILE A 280 0.29 -0.60 11.43
CA ILE A 280 0.38 -1.72 12.39
C ILE A 280 -0.82 -1.75 13.35
N ALA A 281 -1.33 -0.59 13.75
CA ALA A 281 -2.49 -0.53 14.63
C ALA A 281 -3.75 -1.03 13.92
N GLY A 282 -3.96 -0.66 12.65
CA GLY A 282 -5.06 -1.16 11.82
C GLY A 282 -5.00 -2.66 11.59
N ILE A 283 -3.82 -3.20 11.27
CA ILE A 283 -3.62 -4.67 11.16
C ILE A 283 -3.96 -5.36 12.48
N ASN A 284 -3.52 -4.83 13.61
CA ASN A 284 -3.81 -5.41 14.93
C ASN A 284 -5.30 -5.32 15.30
N ALA A 285 -5.95 -4.21 14.99
CA ALA A 285 -7.39 -4.03 15.22
C ALA A 285 -8.21 -5.01 14.36
N TYR A 286 -7.83 -5.17 13.09
CA TYR A 286 -8.42 -6.17 12.20
C TYR A 286 -8.27 -7.60 12.76
N LEU A 287 -7.04 -7.99 13.15
CA LEU A 287 -6.78 -9.33 13.69
C LEU A 287 -7.62 -9.61 14.94
N GLU A 288 -7.73 -8.63 15.84
CA GLU A 288 -8.57 -8.72 17.03
C GLU A 288 -10.06 -8.83 16.68
N TYR A 289 -10.54 -8.01 15.73
CA TYR A 289 -11.93 -8.06 15.28
C TYR A 289 -12.28 -9.43 14.67
N MET A 290 -11.37 -10.01 13.89
CA MET A 290 -11.52 -11.32 13.26
C MET A 290 -11.32 -12.49 14.23
N GLY A 291 -10.89 -12.23 15.48
CA GLY A 291 -10.70 -13.23 16.53
C GLY A 291 -9.37 -13.98 16.46
N TYR A 292 -8.35 -13.46 15.77
CA TYR A 292 -7.00 -14.00 15.78
C TYR A 292 -6.25 -13.60 17.06
N GLU A 293 -5.47 -14.54 17.61
CA GLU A 293 -4.57 -14.27 18.74
C GLU A 293 -3.27 -13.60 18.28
N SER A 294 -2.89 -13.81 17.02
CA SER A 294 -1.70 -13.22 16.40
C SER A 294 -1.78 -11.69 16.38
N ARG A 295 -0.60 -11.07 16.40
CA ARG A 295 -0.42 -9.63 16.21
C ARG A 295 0.49 -9.40 15.00
N PHE A 296 0.61 -8.16 14.56
CA PHE A 296 1.42 -7.80 13.39
C PHE A 296 2.83 -8.40 13.42
N ASP A 297 3.50 -8.39 14.58
CA ASP A 297 4.84 -8.97 14.73
C ASP A 297 4.85 -10.48 14.48
N ASP A 298 3.78 -11.21 14.82
CA ASP A 298 3.64 -12.64 14.56
C ASP A 298 3.44 -12.87 13.05
N VAL A 299 2.53 -12.13 12.44
CA VAL A 299 2.27 -12.15 10.99
C VAL A 299 3.52 -11.82 10.20
N PHE A 300 4.27 -10.79 10.61
CA PHE A 300 5.51 -10.38 9.94
C PHE A 300 6.57 -11.50 9.97
N ARG A 301 6.72 -12.19 11.09
CA ARG A 301 7.65 -13.33 11.22
C ARG A 301 7.25 -14.49 10.32
N GLU A 302 5.97 -14.85 10.31
CA GLU A 302 5.44 -15.92 9.47
C GLU A 302 5.59 -15.58 7.98
N TRP A 303 5.27 -14.35 7.60
CA TRP A 303 5.53 -13.84 6.25
C TRP A 303 7.00 -13.90 5.85
N ALA A 304 7.90 -13.50 6.76
CA ALA A 304 9.33 -13.59 6.50
C ALA A 304 9.79 -15.03 6.28
N ALA A 305 9.27 -15.99 7.06
CA ALA A 305 9.56 -17.40 6.87
C ALA A 305 8.98 -17.94 5.56
N ALA A 306 7.73 -17.62 5.25
CA ALA A 306 7.04 -18.05 4.03
C ALA A 306 7.78 -17.58 2.76
N ASN A 307 8.28 -16.36 2.73
CA ASN A 307 9.04 -15.81 1.59
C ASN A 307 10.28 -16.63 1.23
N PHE A 308 10.89 -17.30 2.17
CA PHE A 308 12.09 -18.10 1.95
C PHE A 308 11.80 -19.58 1.74
N LEU A 309 10.83 -20.12 2.48
CA LEU A 309 10.51 -21.54 2.46
C LEU A 309 9.59 -21.93 1.31
N ASP A 310 8.62 -21.09 1.00
CA ASP A 310 7.50 -21.37 0.08
C ASP A 310 6.93 -22.79 0.33
N GLY A 311 6.64 -23.05 1.62
CA GLY A 311 6.26 -24.36 2.14
C GLY A 311 4.74 -24.55 2.19
N GLU A 312 4.29 -25.56 2.93
CA GLU A 312 2.87 -25.82 3.11
C GLU A 312 2.26 -24.95 4.24
N GLY A 313 1.00 -24.54 4.08
CA GLY A 313 0.24 -23.77 5.07
C GLY A 313 0.85 -22.40 5.31
N ILE A 314 0.94 -21.99 6.58
CA ILE A 314 1.44 -20.65 6.99
C ILE A 314 2.91 -20.38 6.57
N LEU A 315 3.63 -21.36 6.13
CA LEU A 315 5.03 -21.23 5.69
C LEU A 315 5.18 -21.04 4.19
N GLY A 316 4.12 -20.73 3.47
CA GLY A 316 4.16 -20.51 2.02
C GLY A 316 2.92 -19.79 1.49
N TYR A 317 2.72 -19.87 0.20
CA TYR A 317 1.64 -19.24 -0.54
C TYR A 317 0.83 -20.30 -1.30
N GLN A 318 -0.46 -20.03 -1.53
CA GLN A 318 -1.34 -20.91 -2.29
C GLN A 318 -1.32 -20.55 -3.78
N ASP A 319 -1.35 -19.25 -4.08
CA ASP A 319 -1.53 -18.73 -5.43
C ASP A 319 -0.25 -18.12 -6.03
N LEU A 320 0.83 -18.05 -5.27
CA LEU A 320 2.11 -17.48 -5.70
C LEU A 320 3.25 -18.48 -5.51
N GLU A 321 4.16 -18.54 -6.48
CA GLU A 321 5.47 -19.16 -6.30
C GLU A 321 6.48 -18.10 -5.83
N VAL A 322 6.94 -18.20 -4.60
CA VAL A 322 7.83 -17.23 -3.95
C VAL A 322 9.17 -17.86 -3.63
N SER A 323 10.26 -17.18 -3.89
CA SER A 323 11.60 -17.64 -3.55
C SER A 323 12.49 -16.46 -3.24
N ALA A 324 12.61 -16.12 -1.98
CA ALA A 324 13.60 -15.16 -1.51
C ALA A 324 15.02 -15.77 -1.59
N THR A 325 15.99 -14.91 -1.83
CA THR A 325 17.39 -15.33 -1.97
C THR A 325 18.18 -14.93 -0.74
N ALA A 326 18.96 -15.88 -0.17
CA ALA A 326 19.89 -15.55 0.88
C ALA A 326 20.95 -14.57 0.36
N ARG A 327 21.14 -13.47 1.09
CA ARG A 327 22.13 -12.45 0.78
C ARG A 327 23.56 -12.97 0.98
N GLU A 328 23.76 -13.75 2.02
CA GLU A 328 25.03 -14.32 2.37
C GLU A 328 24.93 -15.84 2.58
N ARG A 329 26.01 -16.53 2.26
CA ARG A 329 26.19 -17.97 2.54
C ARG A 329 27.44 -18.14 3.38
N ILE A 330 27.26 -18.51 4.65
CA ILE A 330 28.34 -18.59 5.62
C ILE A 330 28.82 -20.03 5.73
N ARG A 331 30.16 -20.23 5.61
CA ARG A 331 30.83 -21.49 5.92
C ARG A 331 31.73 -21.31 7.13
N GLY A 332 31.50 -22.13 8.16
CA GLY A 332 32.33 -22.14 9.37
C GLY A 332 31.98 -21.02 10.35
N PHE A 333 32.78 -20.93 11.41
CA PHE A 333 32.52 -20.07 12.56
C PHE A 333 33.15 -18.69 12.29
N ASN A 334 32.33 -17.73 11.96
CA ASN A 334 32.74 -16.33 11.79
C ASN A 334 31.67 -15.42 12.42
N GLU A 335 32.14 -14.31 12.94
CA GLU A 335 31.25 -13.19 13.27
C GLU A 335 30.73 -12.58 11.96
N TYR A 336 29.42 -12.40 11.87
CA TYR A 336 28.76 -11.73 10.78
C TYR A 336 27.98 -10.55 11.34
N GLN A 337 28.16 -9.38 10.74
CA GLN A 337 27.47 -8.15 11.12
C GLN A 337 26.69 -7.61 9.93
N SER A 338 25.43 -7.27 10.15
CA SER A 338 24.58 -6.64 9.15
C SER A 338 23.72 -5.56 9.79
N GLU A 339 23.32 -4.58 9.01
CA GLU A 339 22.34 -3.58 9.40
C GLU A 339 21.04 -3.89 8.66
N VAL A 340 20.00 -4.21 9.44
CA VAL A 340 18.66 -4.50 8.92
C VAL A 340 17.71 -3.42 9.42
N PRO A 341 17.05 -2.65 8.54
CA PRO A 341 16.04 -1.68 8.95
C PRO A 341 14.90 -2.33 9.72
N GLN A 342 14.22 -1.56 10.55
CA GLN A 342 13.02 -2.03 11.24
C GLN A 342 11.99 -2.56 10.23
N TYR A 343 11.38 -3.70 10.52
CA TYR A 343 10.46 -4.42 9.63
C TYR A 343 11.01 -4.64 8.21
N ALA A 344 12.30 -4.94 8.12
CA ALA A 344 12.94 -5.50 6.95
C ALA A 344 13.42 -6.93 7.23
N VAL A 345 13.63 -7.70 6.17
CA VAL A 345 14.08 -9.09 6.26
C VAL A 345 15.38 -9.26 5.49
N GLU A 346 16.36 -9.89 6.13
CA GLU A 346 17.58 -10.37 5.49
C GLU A 346 17.74 -11.87 5.73
N TYR A 347 18.04 -12.61 4.68
CA TYR A 347 18.25 -14.06 4.75
C TYR A 347 19.73 -14.39 4.68
N THR A 348 20.21 -15.17 5.63
CA THR A 348 21.58 -15.71 5.66
C THR A 348 21.53 -17.23 5.69
N GLU A 349 22.12 -17.89 4.71
CA GLU A 349 22.21 -19.35 4.65
C GLU A 349 23.45 -19.83 5.38
N LEU A 350 23.27 -20.65 6.41
CA LEU A 350 24.34 -21.35 7.10
C LEU A 350 24.56 -22.69 6.42
N LEU A 351 25.75 -22.88 5.85
CA LEU A 351 26.07 -24.13 5.16
C LEU A 351 26.42 -25.22 6.17
N PRO A 352 25.98 -26.48 5.96
CA PRO A 352 26.22 -27.57 6.88
C PRO A 352 27.69 -27.74 7.26
N THR A 353 27.94 -27.99 8.53
CA THR A 353 29.26 -28.34 9.09
C THR A 353 29.25 -29.79 9.56
N SER A 354 30.43 -30.41 9.73
CA SER A 354 30.56 -31.78 10.24
C SER A 354 30.36 -31.88 11.76
N GLU A 355 30.40 -30.74 12.44
CA GLU A 355 30.28 -30.68 13.92
C GLU A 355 29.10 -29.80 14.30
N PRO A 356 28.42 -30.08 15.42
CA PRO A 356 27.43 -29.18 16.00
C PRO A 356 28.05 -27.82 16.31
N PHE A 357 27.25 -26.75 16.16
CA PHE A 357 27.70 -25.40 16.47
C PHE A 357 26.56 -24.64 17.18
N SER A 358 26.93 -23.61 17.93
CA SER A 358 25.99 -22.69 18.57
C SER A 358 25.97 -21.37 17.82
N LEU A 359 24.80 -20.79 17.71
CA LEU A 359 24.59 -19.43 17.18
C LEU A 359 24.21 -18.50 18.33
N SER A 360 24.79 -17.32 18.35
CA SER A 360 24.35 -16.23 19.22
C SER A 360 24.04 -15.00 18.40
N PHE A 361 22.98 -14.31 18.78
CA PHE A 361 22.54 -13.08 18.11
C PHE A 361 22.63 -11.92 19.10
N GLU A 362 23.25 -10.83 18.66
CA GLU A 362 23.32 -9.59 19.41
C GLU A 362 22.73 -8.45 18.57
N GLY A 363 21.72 -7.75 19.10
CA GLY A 363 21.16 -6.55 18.50
C GLY A 363 21.72 -5.29 19.14
N SER A 364 22.03 -4.29 18.33
CA SER A 364 22.52 -3.00 18.79
C SER A 364 21.43 -2.01 19.20
N THR A 365 20.14 -2.38 19.05
CA THR A 365 19.00 -1.54 19.35
C THR A 365 18.15 -2.09 20.48
N THR A 366 17.27 -1.26 21.04
CA THR A 366 16.25 -1.67 22.01
C THR A 366 15.12 -2.48 21.40
N ALA A 367 15.05 -2.59 20.07
CA ALA A 367 14.07 -3.42 19.37
C ALA A 367 14.53 -4.89 19.42
N PRO A 368 13.62 -5.83 19.70
CA PRO A 368 13.96 -7.25 19.69
C PRO A 368 14.37 -7.66 18.27
N LEU A 369 15.53 -8.29 18.14
CA LEU A 369 15.86 -9.07 16.96
C LEU A 369 15.13 -10.40 17.08
N LEU A 370 14.42 -10.78 16.04
CA LEU A 370 13.71 -12.05 15.96
C LEU A 370 14.38 -12.90 14.87
N PRO A 371 15.43 -13.67 15.21
CA PRO A 371 16.01 -14.60 14.27
C PRO A 371 15.01 -15.72 13.98
N VAL A 372 14.86 -16.06 12.71
CA VAL A 372 14.10 -17.23 12.25
C VAL A 372 15.11 -18.22 11.71
N ASP A 373 15.27 -19.37 12.35
CA ASP A 373 16.02 -20.49 11.79
C ASP A 373 15.07 -21.40 11.02
N VAL A 374 15.26 -21.48 9.72
CA VAL A 374 14.51 -22.35 8.80
C VAL A 374 15.36 -23.53 8.37
N GLY A 375 15.95 -24.19 9.34
CA GLY A 375 16.76 -25.39 9.09
C GLY A 375 15.92 -26.61 8.68
N ALA A 376 16.59 -27.66 8.15
CA ALA A 376 15.98 -28.91 7.71
C ALA A 376 15.21 -29.69 8.80
N SER A 377 15.22 -29.23 10.05
CA SER A 377 14.61 -29.86 11.24
C SER A 377 13.60 -28.96 11.98
N GLY A 378 13.24 -27.79 11.47
CA GLY A 378 12.21 -26.90 12.07
C GLY A 378 12.62 -25.45 12.16
N CYS A 379 11.60 -24.60 12.38
CA CYS A 379 11.80 -23.18 12.69
C CYS A 379 12.00 -23.00 14.19
N TRP A 380 13.02 -22.26 14.58
CA TRP A 380 13.29 -21.88 15.96
C TRP A 380 13.18 -20.38 16.12
N TRP A 381 12.55 -19.98 17.21
CA TRP A 381 12.41 -18.58 17.58
C TRP A 381 13.28 -18.30 18.80
N SER A 382 14.15 -17.30 18.74
CA SER A 382 14.88 -16.85 19.92
C SER A 382 14.81 -15.32 20.06
N ASN A 383 14.84 -14.83 21.29
CA ASN A 383 14.97 -13.39 21.56
C ASN A 383 16.47 -13.00 21.53
N ALA A 384 16.74 -11.70 21.38
CA ALA A 384 18.11 -11.19 21.46
C ALA A 384 18.76 -11.63 22.80
N GLY A 385 19.88 -12.32 22.70
CA GLY A 385 20.61 -12.85 23.86
C GLY A 385 20.42 -14.36 24.15
N ASP A 386 19.57 -15.04 23.37
CA ASP A 386 19.45 -16.49 23.46
C ASP A 386 20.53 -17.20 22.63
N SER A 387 21.01 -18.34 23.09
CA SER A 387 21.91 -19.22 22.33
C SER A 387 21.12 -20.43 21.84
N ILE A 388 21.37 -20.86 20.63
CA ILE A 388 20.83 -22.10 20.05
C ILE A 388 21.93 -23.13 20.04
N ASP A 389 21.74 -24.26 20.74
CA ASP A 389 22.64 -25.39 20.79
C ASP A 389 22.33 -26.46 19.72
#